data_5f6869c46a347c9d690d9a2147c784d0
#
_entry.id   5f6869c46a347c9d690d9a2147c784d0
#
_cell.length_a   1.000
_cell.length_b   1.000
_cell.length_c   1.000
_cell.angle_alpha   90.00
_cell.angle_beta   90.00
_cell.angle_gamma   90.00
#
_symmetry.space_group_name_H-M   'P 1'
#
loop_
_entity.id
_entity.type
_entity.pdbx_description
1 polymer ?
#
loop_
_entity_poly.entity_id
_entity_poly.type
_entity_poly.pdbx_seq_one_letter_code
_entity_poly.pdbx_strand_id
1 'polypeptide(L)'
;MMIECDIMKNNKGQALVEFIIVLPIFLLLIISVIDFGNIISKKYSLENDLDTVVDMYKSNDYTSINTYITKKNIKVNYSDNEEFLNIELTKDIKIISPMLNLIFGKTYEISVSRDIYE
;
A
#
# COMPACT_ATOMS: atom_id res chain seq x y z
N MET A 1 12.27 -15.21 36.61
CA MET A 1 11.65 -15.93 36.54
C MET A 1 11.80 -17.07 37.10
N MET A 2 11.63 -17.64 37.37
CA MET A 2 11.80 -18.52 37.86
C MET A 2 11.77 -19.48 37.72
N ILE A 3 11.78 -20.16 37.95
CA ILE A 3 11.80 -21.05 37.79
C ILE A 3 12.09 -22.04 38.25
N GLU A 4 12.26 -22.46 38.70
CA GLU A 4 12.58 -23.38 38.93
C GLU A 4 12.26 -24.17 39.67
N CYS A 5 12.06 -23.94 40.23
CA CYS A 5 11.91 -24.77 41.12
C CYS A 5 11.12 -25.76 40.92
N ASP A 6 10.23 -25.62 40.80
CA ASP A 6 9.38 -26.51 40.45
C ASP A 6 9.35 -26.39 39.02
N ILE A 7 9.73 -27.38 38.32
CA ILE A 7 9.88 -27.40 36.89
C ILE A 7 8.55 -27.12 36.21
N MET A 8 7.47 -27.64 36.77
CA MET A 8 6.16 -27.41 36.23
C MET A 8 5.76 -25.94 36.27
N LYS A 9 6.05 -25.29 37.38
CA LYS A 9 5.81 -23.85 37.48
C LYS A 9 6.72 -23.08 36.57
N ASN A 10 7.96 -23.49 36.45
CA ASN A 10 8.91 -22.84 35.58
C ASN A 10 8.47 -22.92 34.14
N ASN A 11 7.95 -24.05 33.72
CA ASN A 11 7.45 -24.21 32.35
C ASN A 11 6.26 -23.33 32.08
N LYS A 12 5.32 -23.23 33.01
CA LYS A 12 4.17 -22.36 32.88
C LYS A 12 4.58 -20.89 32.86
N GLY A 13 5.48 -20.50 33.75
CA GLY A 13 5.97 -19.14 33.79
C GLY A 13 6.75 -18.78 32.55
N GLN A 14 7.56 -19.70 32.06
CA GLN A 14 8.33 -19.50 30.85
C GLN A 14 7.41 -19.34 29.63
N ALA A 15 6.41 -20.19 29.50
CA ALA A 15 5.44 -20.08 28.42
C ALA A 15 4.71 -18.74 28.45
N LEU A 16 4.34 -18.28 29.63
CA LEU A 16 3.68 -16.99 29.79
C LEU A 16 4.59 -15.84 29.39
N VAL A 17 5.85 -15.89 29.82
CA VAL A 17 6.83 -14.87 29.46
C VAL A 17 7.07 -14.86 27.95
N GLU A 18 7.21 -16.02 27.34
CA GLU A 18 7.37 -16.13 25.89
C GLU A 18 6.17 -15.54 25.17
N PHE A 19 4.97 -15.83 25.65
CA PHE A 19 3.74 -15.27 25.08
C PHE A 19 3.72 -13.75 25.16
N ILE A 20 4.10 -13.20 26.32
CA ILE A 20 4.12 -11.75 26.51
C ILE A 20 5.13 -11.08 25.58
N ILE A 21 6.26 -11.72 25.30
CA ILE A 21 7.27 -11.20 24.39
C ILE A 21 6.81 -11.33 22.94
N VAL A 22 6.22 -12.48 22.60
CA VAL A 22 5.83 -12.77 21.22
C VAL A 22 4.60 -11.97 20.80
N LEU A 23 3.69 -11.70 21.75
CA LEU A 23 2.42 -11.05 21.42
C LEU A 23 2.60 -9.69 20.73
N PRO A 24 3.44 -8.76 21.26
CA PRO A 24 3.65 -7.48 20.57
C PRO A 24 4.25 -7.68 19.17
N ILE A 25 5.18 -8.60 19.02
CA ILE A 25 5.80 -8.88 17.73
C ILE A 25 4.75 -9.39 16.75
N PHE A 26 3.90 -10.30 17.21
CA PHE A 26 2.82 -10.86 16.39
C PHE A 26 1.84 -9.79 15.95
N LEU A 27 1.49 -8.87 16.87
CA LEU A 27 0.60 -7.76 16.54
C LEU A 27 1.22 -6.83 15.49
N LEU A 28 2.52 -6.55 15.61
CA LEU A 28 3.21 -5.75 14.60
C LEU A 28 3.19 -6.43 13.23
N LEU A 29 3.36 -7.73 13.19
CA LEU A 29 3.28 -8.48 11.95
C LEU A 29 1.89 -8.39 11.32
N ILE A 30 0.85 -8.54 12.15
CA ILE A 30 -0.53 -8.44 11.66
C ILE A 30 -0.79 -7.06 11.07
N ILE A 31 -0.40 -6.00 11.76
CA ILE A 31 -0.59 -4.63 11.29
C ILE A 31 0.16 -4.42 9.97
N SER A 32 1.37 -4.96 9.86
CA SER A 32 2.16 -4.86 8.63
C SER A 32 1.48 -5.56 7.46
N VAL A 33 0.89 -6.73 7.70
CA VAL A 33 0.15 -7.45 6.67
C VAL A 33 -1.07 -6.65 6.21
N ILE A 34 -1.76 -6.00 7.14
CA ILE A 34 -2.89 -5.14 6.81
C ILE A 34 -2.44 -3.98 5.93
N ASP A 35 -1.30 -3.34 6.26
CA ASP A 35 -0.76 -2.25 5.44
C ASP A 35 -0.41 -2.73 4.03
N PHE A 36 0.27 -3.88 3.91
CA PHE A 36 0.58 -4.44 2.60
C PHE A 36 -0.68 -4.74 1.81
N GLY A 37 -1.68 -5.34 2.45
CA GLY A 37 -2.96 -5.60 1.81
C GLY A 37 -3.63 -4.33 1.32
N ASN A 38 -3.56 -3.28 2.12
CA ASN A 38 -4.10 -1.97 1.75
C ASN A 38 -3.35 -1.38 0.55
N ILE A 39 -2.03 -1.47 0.54
CA ILE A 39 -1.21 -1.00 -0.58
C ILE A 39 -1.58 -1.75 -1.86
N ILE A 40 -1.67 -3.07 -1.79
CA ILE A 40 -2.02 -3.90 -2.95
C ILE A 40 -3.42 -3.55 -3.45
N SER A 41 -4.38 -3.43 -2.54
CA SER A 41 -5.75 -3.08 -2.88
C SER A 41 -5.84 -1.73 -3.57
N LYS A 42 -5.10 -0.73 -3.05
CA LYS A 42 -5.06 0.60 -3.65
C LYS A 42 -4.39 0.59 -5.01
N LYS A 43 -3.38 -0.26 -5.18
CA LYS A 43 -2.72 -0.41 -6.48
C LYS A 43 -3.67 -0.98 -7.53
N TYR A 44 -4.44 -2.00 -7.19
CA TYR A 44 -5.47 -2.53 -8.09
C TYR A 44 -6.52 -1.48 -8.42
N SER A 45 -6.96 -0.73 -7.41
CA SER A 45 -7.91 0.35 -7.63
C SER A 45 -7.34 1.41 -8.57
N LEU A 46 -6.06 1.74 -8.40
CA LEU A 46 -5.38 2.71 -9.25
C LEU A 46 -5.25 2.20 -10.69
N GLU A 47 -5.03 0.91 -10.89
CA GLU A 47 -5.00 0.31 -12.22
C GLU A 47 -6.36 0.41 -12.90
N ASN A 48 -7.45 0.20 -12.17
CA ASN A 48 -8.79 0.40 -12.68
C ASN A 48 -9.04 1.87 -13.04
N ASP A 49 -8.54 2.77 -12.19
CA ASP A 49 -8.60 4.21 -12.47
C ASP A 49 -7.82 4.57 -13.73
N LEU A 50 -6.68 3.91 -13.93
CA LEU A 50 -5.89 4.11 -15.14
C LEU A 50 -6.65 3.69 -16.38
N ASP A 51 -7.34 2.54 -16.34
CA ASP A 51 -8.19 2.09 -17.45
C ASP A 51 -9.25 3.13 -17.78
N THR A 52 -9.88 3.69 -16.76
CA THR A 52 -10.91 4.73 -16.94
C THR A 52 -10.31 5.98 -17.57
N VAL A 53 -9.16 6.43 -17.09
CA VAL A 53 -8.48 7.61 -17.63
C VAL A 53 -8.05 7.38 -19.08
N VAL A 54 -7.54 6.19 -19.39
CA VAL A 54 -7.16 5.84 -20.75
C VAL A 54 -8.35 5.90 -21.69
N ASP A 55 -9.50 5.37 -21.26
CA ASP A 55 -10.70 5.40 -22.06
C ASP A 55 -11.18 6.83 -22.29
N MET A 56 -11.13 7.68 -21.27
CA MET A 56 -11.48 9.08 -21.39
C MET A 56 -10.54 9.82 -22.33
N TYR A 57 -9.26 9.50 -22.25
CA TYR A 57 -8.24 10.11 -23.13
C TYR A 57 -8.50 9.73 -24.58
N LYS A 58 -8.79 8.47 -24.84
CA LYS A 58 -9.10 8.00 -26.20
C LYS A 58 -10.36 8.64 -26.76
N SER A 59 -11.28 9.00 -25.88
CA SER A 59 -12.53 9.68 -26.27
C SER A 59 -12.37 11.20 -26.35
N ASN A 60 -11.16 11.72 -26.06
CA ASN A 60 -10.86 13.15 -26.02
C ASN A 60 -11.66 13.91 -24.98
N ASP A 61 -12.05 13.24 -23.89
CA ASP A 61 -12.84 13.83 -22.82
C ASP A 61 -11.95 14.27 -21.68
N TYR A 62 -11.17 15.31 -21.91
CA TYR A 62 -10.15 15.76 -20.95
C TYR A 62 -10.76 16.43 -19.73
N THR A 63 -11.92 17.02 -19.86
CA THR A 63 -12.63 17.63 -18.74
C THR A 63 -13.02 16.59 -17.71
N SER A 64 -13.53 15.44 -18.17
CA SER A 64 -13.88 14.33 -17.29
C SER A 64 -12.68 13.75 -16.60
N ILE A 65 -11.52 13.68 -17.27
CA ILE A 65 -10.29 13.24 -16.67
C ILE A 65 -9.93 14.13 -15.49
N ASN A 66 -9.92 15.44 -15.69
CA ASN A 66 -9.57 16.38 -14.62
C ASN A 66 -10.51 16.25 -13.42
N THR A 67 -11.80 16.12 -13.66
CA THR A 67 -12.78 15.94 -12.61
C THR A 67 -12.53 14.64 -11.85
N TYR A 68 -12.27 13.56 -12.58
CA TYR A 68 -12.05 12.23 -12.02
C TYR A 68 -10.81 12.18 -11.13
N ILE A 69 -9.68 12.68 -11.62
CA ILE A 69 -8.43 12.64 -10.87
C ILE A 69 -8.47 13.54 -9.65
N THR A 70 -9.12 14.69 -9.75
CA THR A 70 -9.28 15.61 -8.63
C THR A 70 -10.14 14.98 -7.54
N LYS A 71 -11.23 14.33 -7.94
CA LYS A 71 -12.14 13.67 -7.00
C LYS A 71 -11.44 12.53 -6.24
N LYS A 72 -10.52 11.82 -6.90
CA LYS A 72 -9.85 10.68 -6.31
C LYS A 72 -8.47 10.99 -5.74
N ASN A 73 -8.03 12.23 -5.84
CA ASN A 73 -6.71 12.67 -5.37
C ASN A 73 -5.57 11.90 -6.07
N ILE A 74 -5.68 11.78 -7.37
CA ILE A 74 -4.70 11.08 -8.19
C ILE A 74 -3.87 12.11 -8.95
N LYS A 75 -2.57 11.87 -9.04
CA LYS A 75 -1.67 12.67 -9.86
C LYS A 75 -1.49 11.98 -11.21
N VAL A 76 -1.55 12.73 -12.29
CA VAL A 76 -1.42 12.19 -13.64
C VAL A 76 -0.21 12.83 -14.30
N ASN A 77 0.65 11.99 -14.88
CA ASN A 77 1.79 12.43 -15.68
C ASN A 77 1.65 11.85 -17.08
N TYR A 78 1.92 12.69 -18.08
CA TYR A 78 1.92 12.28 -19.47
C TYR A 78 3.35 12.36 -20.00
N SER A 79 3.79 11.29 -20.66
CA SER A 79 5.08 11.27 -21.37
C SER A 79 4.80 10.90 -22.81
N ASP A 80 5.06 11.85 -23.72
CA ASP A 80 4.77 11.66 -25.13
C ASP A 80 6.05 11.30 -25.88
N ASN A 81 6.03 10.14 -26.52
CA ASN A 81 7.09 9.69 -27.42
C ASN A 81 6.53 9.66 -28.84
N GLU A 82 7.42 9.52 -29.83
CA GLU A 82 7.01 9.55 -31.23
C GLU A 82 5.99 8.48 -31.57
N GLU A 83 6.10 7.30 -30.95
CA GLU A 83 5.26 6.13 -31.27
C GLU A 83 4.14 5.91 -30.28
N PHE A 84 4.27 6.40 -29.04
CA PHE A 84 3.27 6.14 -28.01
C PHE A 84 3.24 7.24 -26.97
N LEU A 85 2.12 7.29 -26.26
CA LEU A 85 1.90 8.16 -25.12
C LEU A 85 1.88 7.31 -23.87
N ASN A 86 2.67 7.66 -22.87
CA ASN A 86 2.65 6.99 -21.58
C ASN A 86 1.83 7.82 -20.60
N ILE A 87 0.82 7.20 -20.00
CA ILE A 87 0.01 7.81 -18.96
C ILE A 87 0.36 7.14 -17.64
N GLU A 88 0.81 7.91 -16.67
CA GLU A 88 1.15 7.41 -15.35
C GLU A 88 0.25 8.04 -14.31
N LEU A 89 -0.38 7.21 -13.50
CA LEU A 89 -1.16 7.64 -12.34
C LEU A 89 -0.38 7.34 -11.07
N THR A 90 -0.34 8.31 -10.18
CA THR A 90 0.38 8.21 -8.91
C THR A 90 -0.56 8.59 -7.78
N LYS A 91 -0.49 7.86 -6.68
CA LYS A 91 -1.30 8.12 -5.50
C LYS A 91 -0.50 7.80 -4.25
N ASP A 92 -0.65 8.65 -3.23
CA ASP A 92 -0.02 8.43 -1.93
C ASP A 92 -0.93 7.62 -1.03
N ILE A 93 -0.35 6.65 -0.32
CA ILE A 93 -1.07 5.81 0.63
C ILE A 93 -0.46 6.02 1.99
N LYS A 94 -1.33 6.25 2.98
CA LYS A 94 -0.88 6.41 4.36
C LYS A 94 -0.49 5.07 4.95
N ILE A 95 0.68 5.03 5.60
CA ILE A 95 1.19 3.84 6.26
C ILE A 95 0.81 3.89 7.73
N ILE A 96 0.17 2.83 8.24
CA ILE A 96 -0.28 2.75 9.62
C ILE A 96 0.73 2.00 10.48
N SER A 97 1.38 0.98 9.94
CA SER A 97 2.32 0.14 10.70
C SER A 97 3.57 0.92 11.11
N PRO A 98 3.96 0.89 12.39
CA PRO A 98 5.20 1.53 12.82
C PRO A 98 6.44 0.95 12.13
N MET A 99 6.45 -0.35 11.85
CA MET A 99 7.57 -0.98 11.15
C MET A 99 7.74 -0.44 9.75
N LEU A 100 6.64 -0.38 9.00
CA LEU A 100 6.68 0.12 7.63
C LEU A 100 6.92 1.62 7.59
N ASN A 101 6.47 2.36 8.61
CA ASN A 101 6.79 3.79 8.74
C ASN A 101 8.29 4.04 8.82
N LEU A 102 9.03 3.16 9.49
CA LEU A 102 10.48 3.29 9.58
C LEU A 102 11.16 3.04 8.24
N ILE A 103 10.57 2.20 7.40
CA ILE A 103 11.15 1.82 6.11
C ILE A 103 10.72 2.78 5.01
N PHE A 104 9.42 3.07 4.92
CA PHE A 104 8.83 3.85 3.81
C PHE A 104 8.46 5.28 4.19
N GLY A 105 8.50 5.62 5.48
CA GLY A 105 7.98 6.90 5.96
C GLY A 105 6.48 6.83 6.20
N LYS A 106 5.86 7.98 6.39
CA LYS A 106 4.44 8.05 6.75
C LYS A 106 3.51 7.73 5.57
N THR A 107 3.99 7.95 4.36
CA THR A 107 3.22 7.69 3.14
C THR A 107 4.06 6.86 2.19
N TYR A 108 3.39 6.06 1.40
CA TYR A 108 3.98 5.29 0.34
C TYR A 108 3.32 5.66 -0.97
N GLU A 109 4.13 6.02 -1.95
CA GLU A 109 3.62 6.42 -3.25
C GLU A 109 3.52 5.20 -4.16
N ILE A 110 2.32 4.98 -4.71
CA ILE A 110 2.11 3.94 -5.70
C ILE A 110 1.88 4.57 -7.06
N SER A 111 2.35 3.92 -8.10
CA SER A 111 2.16 4.38 -9.45
C SER A 111 1.86 3.23 -10.40
N VAL A 112 1.03 3.51 -11.39
CA VAL A 112 0.75 2.59 -12.48
C VAL A 112 0.83 3.39 -13.77
N SER A 113 1.28 2.73 -14.83
CA SER A 113 1.43 3.42 -16.11
C SER A 113 0.98 2.52 -17.25
N ARG A 114 0.60 3.15 -18.35
CA ARG A 114 0.21 2.45 -19.56
C ARG A 114 0.62 3.24 -20.79
N ASP A 115 1.10 2.51 -21.78
CA ASP A 115 1.46 3.09 -23.07
C ASP A 115 0.27 2.99 -24.01
N ILE A 116 -0.03 4.09 -24.68
CA ILE A 116 -1.08 4.16 -25.69
C ILE A 116 -0.40 4.42 -27.02
N TYR A 117 -0.61 3.54 -27.99
CA TYR A 117 -0.06 3.71 -29.34
C TYR A 117 -0.99 4.65 -30.13
N GLU A 118 -0.38 5.64 -30.72
CA GLU A 118 -1.13 6.61 -31.55
C GLU A 118 -1.21 6.18 -33.00
#